data_82e96a78a4329cdda70275a37cf6f04f
#
_entry.id   82e96a78a4329cdda70275a37cf6f04f
#
_cell.length_a   1.000
_cell.length_b   1.000
_cell.length_c   1.000
_cell.angle_alpha   90.00
_cell.angle_beta   90.00
_cell.angle_gamma   90.00
#
_symmetry.space_group_name_H-M   'P 1'
#
loop_
_entity.id
_entity.type
_entity.pdbx_description
1 polymer ?
#
loop_
_entity_poly.entity_id
_entity_poly.type
_entity_poly.pdbx_seq_one_letter_code
_entity_poly.pdbx_strand_id
1 'polypeptide(L)'
;MKSRTLIGLLSLLFLNACTHNNSSNAGFASSSQAVLYGWVAFDEYIAPVSTSVDVDVCQVTTERCITVAKQTYQGVQLPVQYSFVIAPIQAGKGEMKIRAVLRSQGEIRASKEEGYIFTQGRVHKDLKLEAYNNN
;
A
#
# COMPACT_ATOMS: atom_id res chain seq x y z
N MET A 1 -9.44 -76.17 19.68
CA MET A 1 -9.20 -75.66 21.02
C MET A 1 -8.24 -74.51 20.97
N LYS A 2 -8.76 -73.37 21.37
CA LYS A 2 -8.09 -72.27 22.08
C LYS A 2 -6.82 -71.69 21.49
N SER A 3 -6.83 -70.46 20.98
CA SER A 3 -6.58 -69.24 21.73
C SER A 3 -6.69 -68.08 20.77
N ARG A 4 -7.55 -67.28 20.76
CA ARG A 4 -8.05 -66.11 21.49
C ARG A 4 -6.95 -65.11 21.84
N THR A 5 -7.07 -63.99 21.15
CA THR A 5 -6.96 -62.65 21.68
C THR A 5 -5.58 -62.14 22.05
N LEU A 6 -5.18 -61.12 21.29
CA LEU A 6 -4.71 -59.81 21.84
C LEU A 6 -4.22 -58.94 20.69
N ILE A 7 -5.16 -58.44 19.93
CA ILE A 7 -4.86 -57.29 19.02
C ILE A 7 -5.89 -56.24 19.35
N GLY A 8 -5.63 -55.50 20.35
CA GLY A 8 -6.48 -54.40 20.73
C GLY A 8 -5.78 -53.62 21.80
N LEU A 9 -4.82 -52.80 21.44
CA LEU A 9 -4.37 -51.66 22.25
C LEU A 9 -3.13 -51.01 21.62
N LEU A 10 -3.23 -50.44 20.42
CA LEU A 10 -2.17 -49.54 19.99
C LEU A 10 -2.71 -48.57 18.94
N SER A 11 -3.78 -47.86 19.26
CA SER A 11 -4.36 -46.88 18.35
C SER A 11 -4.78 -45.60 19.06
N LEU A 12 -3.94 -45.14 19.99
CA LEU A 12 -4.26 -43.94 20.78
C LEU A 12 -3.00 -43.19 21.18
N LEU A 13 -2.22 -42.65 20.21
CA LEU A 13 -1.13 -41.73 20.55
C LEU A 13 -0.62 -40.93 19.32
N PHE A 14 -1.51 -40.41 18.50
CA PHE A 14 -1.11 -39.35 17.53
C PHE A 14 -2.06 -38.15 17.57
N LEU A 15 -2.36 -37.69 18.79
CA LEU A 15 -2.92 -36.37 19.02
C LEU A 15 -1.81 -35.48 19.60
N ASN A 16 -0.73 -35.30 18.88
CA ASN A 16 0.24 -34.24 19.18
C ASN A 16 -0.06 -33.06 18.28
N ALA A 17 -0.91 -32.18 18.80
CA ALA A 17 -0.45 -30.89 19.24
C ALA A 17 0.30 -30.13 18.17
N CYS A 18 -0.45 -29.51 17.23
CA CYS A 18 -0.03 -28.23 16.72
C CYS A 18 -0.04 -27.23 17.89
N THR A 19 1.03 -27.18 18.64
CA THR A 19 1.33 -26.03 19.45
C THR A 19 1.62 -24.90 18.48
N HIS A 20 0.61 -24.07 18.23
CA HIS A 20 0.81 -22.74 17.71
C HIS A 20 1.69 -22.02 18.74
N ASN A 21 2.98 -22.04 18.50
CA ASN A 21 3.85 -21.03 19.07
C ASN A 21 3.43 -19.71 18.42
N ASN A 22 2.48 -19.04 19.02
CA ASN A 22 2.31 -17.61 18.89
C ASN A 22 3.58 -16.96 19.46
N SER A 23 4.66 -17.08 18.72
CA SER A 23 5.79 -16.18 18.88
C SER A 23 5.27 -14.82 18.42
N SER A 24 4.86 -14.03 19.39
CA SER A 24 4.52 -12.62 19.27
C SER A 24 5.76 -11.79 18.88
N ASN A 25 6.45 -12.20 17.84
CA ASN A 25 7.53 -11.45 17.19
C ASN A 25 7.02 -10.60 16.00
N ALA A 26 5.71 -10.48 15.82
CA ALA A 26 5.12 -9.59 14.85
C ALA A 26 5.30 -8.08 15.19
N GLY A 27 5.86 -7.76 16.37
CA GLY A 27 6.01 -6.39 16.83
C GLY A 27 7.25 -5.64 16.31
N PHE A 28 8.27 -6.32 15.81
CA PHE A 28 9.53 -5.65 15.45
C PHE A 28 9.65 -5.28 13.97
N ALA A 29 8.88 -5.86 13.08
CA ALA A 29 8.94 -5.53 11.66
C ALA A 29 8.14 -4.26 11.28
N SER A 30 7.17 -3.86 12.09
CA SER A 30 6.29 -2.73 11.77
C SER A 30 6.82 -1.36 12.21
N SER A 31 7.83 -1.31 13.08
CA SER A 31 8.33 -0.05 13.62
C SER A 31 9.26 0.71 12.68
N SER A 32 9.78 0.06 11.64
CA SER A 32 10.70 0.69 10.68
C SER A 32 10.04 1.14 9.38
N GLN A 33 8.77 0.82 9.15
CA GLN A 33 8.03 1.19 7.95
C GLN A 33 7.26 2.49 8.15
N ALA A 34 7.04 3.24 7.06
CA ALA A 34 6.07 4.31 7.00
C ALA A 34 4.79 3.82 6.35
N VAL A 35 3.65 4.23 6.87
CA VAL A 35 2.35 4.13 6.20
C VAL A 35 1.96 5.53 5.74
N LEU A 36 2.17 5.82 4.47
CA LEU A 36 1.76 7.08 3.84
C LEU A 36 0.34 6.94 3.33
N TYR A 37 -0.57 7.77 3.80
CA TYR A 37 -1.99 7.69 3.43
C TYR A 37 -2.63 9.07 3.37
N GLY A 38 -3.74 9.15 2.68
CA GLY A 38 -4.51 10.39 2.54
C GLY A 38 -5.59 10.30 1.49
N TRP A 39 -6.09 11.44 1.08
CA TRP A 39 -7.11 11.56 0.06
C TRP A 39 -6.58 12.32 -1.16
N VAL A 40 -7.03 11.90 -2.34
CA VAL A 40 -6.88 12.67 -3.57
C VAL A 40 -8.23 13.32 -3.84
N ALA A 41 -8.26 14.64 -3.92
CA ALA A 41 -9.45 15.44 -4.16
C ALA A 41 -9.26 16.39 -5.36
N PHE A 42 -10.36 16.69 -6.04
CA PHE A 42 -10.41 17.68 -7.11
C PHE A 42 -11.75 18.43 -7.03
N ASP A 43 -11.74 19.73 -7.17
CA ASP A 43 -12.93 20.56 -6.96
C ASP A 43 -13.94 20.47 -8.10
N GLU A 44 -13.51 20.08 -9.30
CA GLU A 44 -14.38 19.95 -10.45
C GLU A 44 -14.97 18.55 -10.56
N TYR A 45 -16.24 18.47 -10.97
CA TYR A 45 -16.86 17.18 -11.24
C TYR A 45 -16.36 16.62 -12.57
N ILE A 46 -15.91 15.37 -12.55
CA ILE A 46 -15.60 14.58 -13.74
C ILE A 46 -16.34 13.25 -13.67
N ALA A 47 -16.99 12.87 -14.78
CA ALA A 47 -17.78 11.65 -14.85
C ALA A 47 -16.89 10.41 -14.61
N PRO A 48 -17.25 9.51 -13.67
CA PRO A 48 -16.39 8.38 -13.27
C PRO A 48 -16.07 7.39 -14.41
N VAL A 49 -17.00 7.21 -15.35
CA VAL A 49 -16.94 6.16 -16.40
C VAL A 49 -15.65 6.19 -17.23
N SER A 50 -15.06 7.36 -17.41
CA SER A 50 -13.82 7.52 -18.20
C SER A 50 -12.64 8.00 -17.38
N THR A 51 -12.78 7.96 -16.05
CA THR A 51 -11.82 8.55 -15.11
C THR A 51 -10.82 7.51 -14.62
N SER A 52 -9.55 7.89 -14.58
CA SER A 52 -8.51 7.17 -13.84
C SER A 52 -7.70 8.12 -12.98
N VAL A 53 -7.34 7.65 -11.78
CA VAL A 53 -6.46 8.36 -10.86
C VAL A 53 -5.24 7.48 -10.62
N ASP A 54 -4.09 7.96 -11.01
CA ASP A 54 -2.79 7.36 -10.68
C ASP A 54 -2.21 8.08 -9.47
N VAL A 55 -1.84 7.34 -8.43
CA VAL A 55 -1.07 7.85 -7.30
C VAL A 55 0.24 7.08 -7.25
N ASP A 56 1.36 7.76 -7.31
CA ASP A 56 2.69 7.17 -7.23
C ASP A 56 3.58 7.89 -6.23
N VAL A 57 4.45 7.11 -5.62
CA VAL A 57 5.47 7.57 -4.68
C VAL A 57 6.83 7.25 -5.28
N CYS A 58 7.72 8.23 -5.29
CA CYS A 58 9.06 8.05 -5.80
C CYS A 58 10.14 8.56 -4.84
N GLN A 59 11.27 7.89 -4.86
CA GLN A 59 12.50 8.28 -4.20
C GLN A 59 13.24 9.33 -5.05
N VAL A 60 13.57 10.46 -4.46
CA VAL A 60 14.33 11.52 -5.14
C VAL A 60 15.79 11.15 -5.19
N THR A 61 16.37 11.13 -6.38
CA THR A 61 17.80 10.98 -6.63
C THR A 61 18.34 12.24 -7.31
N THR A 62 19.67 12.33 -7.49
CA THR A 62 20.28 13.48 -8.17
C THR A 62 19.84 13.67 -9.61
N GLU A 63 19.43 12.59 -10.29
CA GLU A 63 19.10 12.62 -11.71
C GLU A 63 17.60 12.46 -11.99
N ARG A 64 16.88 11.76 -11.12
CA ARG A 64 15.47 11.39 -11.36
C ARG A 64 14.73 11.02 -10.08
N CYS A 65 13.42 10.91 -10.21
CA CYS A 65 12.56 10.30 -9.19
C CYS A 65 12.26 8.84 -9.57
N ILE A 66 12.67 7.89 -8.72
CA ILE A 66 12.49 6.45 -8.95
C ILE A 66 11.21 6.01 -8.26
N THR A 67 10.20 5.59 -9.02
CA THR A 67 8.93 5.10 -8.48
C THR A 67 9.16 3.86 -7.62
N VAL A 68 8.72 3.91 -6.38
CA VAL A 68 8.82 2.83 -5.38
C VAL A 68 7.48 2.22 -5.03
N ALA A 69 6.39 2.94 -5.25
CA ALA A 69 5.03 2.46 -5.06
C ALA A 69 4.07 3.19 -6.02
N LYS A 70 3.05 2.48 -6.50
CA LYS A 70 2.01 3.04 -7.37
C LYS A 70 0.67 2.34 -7.13
N GLN A 71 -0.40 3.11 -7.16
CA GLN A 71 -1.79 2.64 -7.19
C GLN A 71 -2.52 3.35 -8.32
N THR A 72 -3.39 2.61 -9.02
CA THR A 72 -4.25 3.14 -10.08
C THR A 72 -5.71 2.82 -9.74
N TYR A 73 -6.55 3.82 -9.79
CA TYR A 73 -7.98 3.74 -9.56
C TYR A 73 -8.70 4.05 -10.87
N GLN A 74 -9.58 3.15 -11.33
CA GLN A 74 -10.34 3.32 -12.56
C GLN A 74 -11.83 3.38 -12.27
N GLY A 75 -12.54 4.22 -13.02
CA GLY A 75 -13.98 4.36 -12.86
C GLY A 75 -14.39 4.91 -11.50
N VAL A 76 -13.55 5.73 -10.88
CA VAL A 76 -13.78 6.26 -9.53
C VAL A 76 -14.23 7.71 -9.57
N GLN A 77 -15.03 8.06 -8.56
CA GLN A 77 -15.38 9.44 -8.26
C GLN A 77 -14.47 9.95 -7.14
N LEU A 78 -13.98 11.17 -7.29
CA LEU A 78 -13.20 11.84 -6.25
C LEU A 78 -14.13 12.36 -5.13
N PRO A 79 -13.65 12.40 -3.88
CA PRO A 79 -12.29 12.06 -3.45
C PRO A 79 -12.06 10.54 -3.35
N VAL A 80 -10.83 10.09 -3.60
CA VAL A 80 -10.40 8.71 -3.45
C VAL A 80 -9.30 8.59 -2.39
N GLN A 81 -9.37 7.56 -1.55
CA GLN A 81 -8.36 7.31 -0.53
C GLN A 81 -7.22 6.47 -1.08
N TYR A 82 -5.98 6.81 -0.69
CA TYR A 82 -4.80 6.02 -1.00
C TYR A 82 -4.05 5.62 0.28
N SER A 83 -3.26 4.54 0.20
CA SER A 83 -2.39 4.12 1.29
C SER A 83 -1.22 3.30 0.73
N PHE A 84 0.00 3.68 1.12
CA PHE A 84 1.24 2.98 0.77
C PHE A 84 1.98 2.57 2.03
N VAL A 85 2.59 1.39 2.01
CA VAL A 85 3.59 0.97 3.00
C VAL A 85 4.95 1.15 2.36
N ILE A 86 5.77 2.02 2.94
CA ILE A 86 7.11 2.36 2.44
C ILE A 86 8.15 1.82 3.42
N ALA A 87 9.02 0.95 2.93
CA ALA A 87 10.15 0.45 3.72
C ALA A 87 11.32 1.45 3.67
N PRO A 88 12.20 1.49 4.70
CA PRO A 88 13.36 2.40 4.73
C PRO A 88 14.26 2.27 3.51
N ILE A 89 14.45 1.07 2.99
CA ILE A 89 15.26 0.82 1.78
C ILE A 89 14.67 1.49 0.53
N GLN A 90 13.34 1.64 0.46
CA GLN A 90 12.64 2.32 -0.63
C GLN A 90 12.77 3.83 -0.53
N ALA A 91 12.93 4.36 0.67
CA ALA A 91 13.09 5.79 0.91
C ALA A 91 14.50 6.31 0.56
N GLY A 92 15.51 5.44 0.56
CA GLY A 92 16.89 5.82 0.25
C GLY A 92 17.43 6.88 1.21
N LYS A 93 17.71 8.10 0.73
CA LYS A 93 18.17 9.23 1.56
C LYS A 93 17.05 9.92 2.35
N GLY A 94 15.79 9.44 2.24
CA GLY A 94 14.65 9.98 2.94
C GLY A 94 13.90 11.08 2.20
N GLU A 95 14.42 11.60 1.11
CA GLU A 95 13.71 12.54 0.25
C GLU A 95 12.83 11.80 -0.75
N MET A 96 11.56 12.09 -0.70
CA MET A 96 10.54 11.43 -1.51
C MET A 96 9.57 12.44 -2.10
N LYS A 97 8.88 12.04 -3.15
CA LYS A 97 7.75 12.77 -3.71
C LYS A 97 6.56 11.84 -3.83
N ILE A 98 5.38 12.40 -3.64
CA ILE A 98 4.12 11.77 -3.98
C ILE A 98 3.46 12.58 -5.09
N ARG A 99 2.95 11.88 -6.08
CA ARG A 99 2.26 12.49 -7.21
C ARG A 99 0.91 11.80 -7.42
N ALA A 100 -0.11 12.61 -7.70
CA ALA A 100 -1.39 12.13 -8.18
C ALA A 100 -1.72 12.77 -9.53
N VAL A 101 -2.23 11.97 -10.47
CA VAL A 101 -2.60 12.39 -11.81
C VAL A 101 -4.00 11.88 -12.12
N LEU A 102 -4.91 12.79 -12.40
CA LEU A 102 -6.27 12.53 -12.85
C LEU A 102 -6.33 12.58 -14.37
N ARG A 103 -6.84 11.51 -14.97
CA ARG A 103 -7.13 11.44 -16.40
C ARG A 103 -8.61 11.23 -16.63
N SER A 104 -9.09 11.82 -17.71
CA SER A 104 -10.42 11.54 -18.25
C SER A 104 -10.29 11.34 -19.75
N GLN A 105 -10.84 10.24 -20.25
CA GLN A 105 -10.73 9.84 -21.65
C GLN A 105 -9.28 9.77 -22.17
N GLY A 106 -8.35 9.38 -21.29
CA GLY A 106 -6.92 9.28 -21.58
C GLY A 106 -6.12 10.58 -21.44
N GLU A 107 -6.78 11.74 -21.36
CA GLU A 107 -6.13 13.04 -21.20
C GLU A 107 -5.93 13.40 -19.73
N ILE A 108 -4.80 14.06 -19.43
CA ILE A 108 -4.53 14.59 -18.09
C ILE A 108 -5.46 15.79 -17.86
N ARG A 109 -6.26 15.75 -16.81
CA ARG A 109 -7.19 16.81 -16.41
C ARG A 109 -6.67 17.61 -15.23
N ALA A 110 -6.01 16.95 -14.30
CA ALA A 110 -5.44 17.59 -13.12
C ALA A 110 -4.29 16.77 -12.58
N SER A 111 -3.40 17.41 -11.85
CA SER A 111 -2.29 16.74 -11.19
C SER A 111 -1.85 17.48 -9.93
N LYS A 112 -1.12 16.78 -9.07
CA LYS A 112 -0.44 17.35 -7.91
C LYS A 112 0.81 16.54 -7.65
N GLU A 113 1.91 17.24 -7.38
CA GLU A 113 3.15 16.64 -6.89
C GLU A 113 3.60 17.38 -5.63
N GLU A 114 3.95 16.64 -4.60
CA GLU A 114 4.46 17.18 -3.34
C GLU A 114 5.62 16.35 -2.81
N GLY A 115 6.62 17.05 -2.28
CA GLY A 115 7.72 16.43 -1.55
C GLY A 115 7.33 16.07 -0.13
N TYR A 116 7.97 15.03 0.43
CA TYR A 116 7.95 14.74 1.85
C TYR A 116 9.24 14.04 2.29
N ILE A 117 9.57 14.15 3.57
CA ILE A 117 10.69 13.44 4.16
C ILE A 117 10.18 12.14 4.74
N PHE A 118 10.83 11.02 4.42
CA PHE A 118 10.50 9.73 4.98
C PHE A 118 10.57 9.78 6.52
N THR A 119 9.47 9.42 7.15
CA THR A 119 9.35 9.31 8.60
C THR A 119 8.68 7.99 8.94
N GLN A 120 9.26 7.24 9.86
CA GLN A 120 8.66 5.99 10.35
C GLN A 120 7.30 6.24 10.99
N GLY A 121 6.41 5.23 10.89
CA GLY A 121 5.06 5.31 11.44
C GLY A 121 4.04 5.79 10.41
N ARG A 122 3.04 6.54 10.85
CA ARG A 122 1.91 6.97 10.01
C ARG A 122 2.11 8.41 9.57
N VAL A 123 2.11 8.62 8.26
CA VAL A 123 2.22 9.94 7.63
C VAL A 123 0.93 10.20 6.85
N HIS A 124 0.19 11.22 7.25
CA HIS A 124 -1.03 11.66 6.55
C HIS A 124 -0.70 12.78 5.58
N LYS A 125 -1.15 12.67 4.33
CA LYS A 125 -0.94 13.69 3.31
C LYS A 125 -2.07 13.68 2.30
N ASP A 126 -2.90 14.73 2.30
CA ASP A 126 -3.96 14.91 1.33
C ASP A 126 -3.43 15.66 0.11
N LEU A 127 -3.87 15.21 -1.08
CA LEU A 127 -3.49 15.80 -2.36
C LEU A 127 -4.70 16.46 -3.01
N LYS A 128 -4.74 17.78 -2.97
CA LYS A 128 -5.73 18.55 -3.73
C LYS A 128 -5.16 18.81 -5.13
N LEU A 129 -5.76 18.18 -6.13
CA LEU A 129 -5.32 18.29 -7.52
C LEU A 129 -5.57 19.71 -8.06
N GLU A 130 -4.68 20.15 -8.92
CA GLU A 130 -4.74 21.40 -9.67
C GLU A 130 -5.01 21.08 -11.15
N ALA A 131 -5.91 21.85 -11.76
CA ALA A 131 -6.25 21.68 -13.18
C ALA A 131 -4.98 21.77 -14.04
N TYR A 132 -4.84 20.83 -14.97
CA TYR A 132 -3.72 20.83 -15.91
C TYR A 132 -3.98 21.87 -17.02
N ASN A 133 -3.22 22.97 -17.00
CA ASN A 133 -3.27 23.98 -18.04
C ASN A 133 -2.22 23.64 -19.11
N ASN A 134 -2.66 23.21 -20.27
CA ASN A 134 -1.81 23.17 -21.47
C ASN A 134 -1.64 24.64 -21.99
N ASN A 135 -0.61 25.33 -21.53
CA ASN A 135 -0.15 26.55 -22.19
C ASN A 135 0.87 26.21 -23.27
#